data_defb8a97109e85f57d80509d423b92ff
#
_entry.id   defb8a97109e85f57d80509d423b92ff
#
_cell.length_a   1.000
_cell.length_b   1.000
_cell.length_c   1.000
_cell.angle_alpha   90.00
_cell.angle_beta   90.00
_cell.angle_gamma   90.00
#
_symmetry.space_group_name_H-M   'P 1'
#
loop_
_entity.id
_entity.type
_entity.pdbx_description
1 polymer ?
#
loop_
_entity_poly.entity_id
_entity_poly.type
_entity_poly.pdbx_seq_one_letter_code
_entity_poly.pdbx_strand_id
1 'polypeptide(L)'
;MRAGRLLAAGAAVLVLTACERAKFSPEAERGRHVYVSQCTACHAFDPSRPGPVGPEIKGSSRELLEAKVLRGSYPPGYRPKRPTTVMPPQPQLARDIDALAAYLK
;
A
#
# COMPACT_ATOMS: atom_id res chain seq x y z
N MET A 1 -15.64 -1.14 -71.26
CA MET A 1 -15.53 -0.32 -70.03
C MET A 1 -15.64 -1.23 -68.81
N ARG A 2 -14.52 -1.46 -68.16
CA ARG A 2 -14.49 -2.30 -66.95
C ARG A 2 -14.43 -1.40 -65.72
N ALA A 3 -15.49 -1.41 -64.94
CA ALA A 3 -15.52 -0.71 -63.66
C ALA A 3 -14.69 -1.51 -62.63
N GLY A 4 -13.61 -0.95 -62.20
CA GLY A 4 -12.78 -1.50 -61.15
C GLY A 4 -13.50 -1.31 -59.80
N ARG A 5 -13.79 -2.42 -59.13
CA ARG A 5 -14.22 -2.44 -57.73
C ARG A 5 -13.01 -2.25 -56.84
N LEU A 6 -12.87 -1.09 -56.24
CA LEU A 6 -11.96 -0.85 -55.15
C LEU A 6 -12.55 -1.46 -53.89
N LEU A 7 -11.97 -2.58 -53.46
CA LEU A 7 -12.24 -3.15 -52.15
C LEU A 7 -11.41 -2.35 -51.10
N ALA A 8 -12.08 -1.50 -50.39
CA ALA A 8 -11.48 -0.85 -49.23
C ALA A 8 -11.42 -1.88 -48.08
N ALA A 9 -10.20 -2.41 -47.86
CA ALA A 9 -9.94 -3.23 -46.68
C ALA A 9 -9.84 -2.31 -45.48
N GLY A 10 -10.91 -2.24 -44.70
CA GLY A 10 -10.92 -1.58 -43.40
C GLY A 10 -10.10 -2.41 -42.42
N ALA A 11 -8.92 -1.93 -42.08
CA ALA A 11 -8.17 -2.49 -40.98
C ALA A 11 -8.85 -2.10 -39.65
N ALA A 12 -9.54 -3.04 -39.03
CA ALA A 12 -10.05 -2.88 -37.68
C ALA A 12 -8.86 -2.94 -36.71
N VAL A 13 -8.42 -1.78 -36.24
CA VAL A 13 -7.45 -1.69 -35.16
C VAL A 13 -8.16 -2.08 -33.88
N LEU A 14 -7.97 -3.32 -33.44
CA LEU A 14 -8.35 -3.73 -32.08
C LEU A 14 -7.41 -3.01 -31.12
N VAL A 15 -7.90 -1.95 -30.51
CA VAL A 15 -7.26 -1.34 -29.35
C VAL A 15 -7.54 -2.27 -28.17
N LEU A 16 -6.60 -3.16 -27.90
CA LEU A 16 -6.56 -3.91 -26.65
C LEU A 16 -6.21 -2.94 -25.54
N THR A 17 -7.23 -2.34 -24.94
CA THR A 17 -7.07 -1.70 -23.65
C THR A 17 -6.84 -2.80 -22.64
N ALA A 18 -5.56 -3.11 -22.38
CA ALA A 18 -5.18 -3.93 -21.26
C ALA A 18 -5.56 -3.16 -20.00
N CYS A 19 -6.70 -3.51 -19.37
CA CYS A 19 -6.98 -3.11 -18.01
C CYS A 19 -5.94 -3.80 -17.12
N GLU A 20 -4.83 -3.12 -16.84
CA GLU A 20 -3.94 -3.56 -15.78
C GLU A 20 -4.75 -3.59 -14.48
N ARG A 21 -4.95 -4.80 -13.97
CA ARG A 21 -5.55 -4.96 -12.64
C ARG A 21 -4.62 -4.29 -11.66
N ALA A 22 -5.10 -3.26 -10.98
CA ALA A 22 -4.38 -2.65 -9.88
C ALA A 22 -4.00 -3.74 -8.87
N LYS A 23 -2.71 -3.78 -8.49
CA LYS A 23 -2.17 -4.76 -7.54
C LYS A 23 -2.85 -4.67 -6.17
N PHE A 24 -3.32 -3.49 -5.81
CA PHE A 24 -3.97 -3.20 -4.55
C PHE A 24 -5.37 -2.63 -4.78
N SER A 25 -6.27 -2.82 -3.81
CA SER A 25 -7.52 -2.07 -3.76
C SER A 25 -7.24 -0.55 -3.67
N PRO A 26 -8.20 0.33 -4.02
CA PRO A 26 -7.99 1.77 -3.87
C PRO A 26 -7.62 2.18 -2.45
N GLU A 27 -8.18 1.54 -1.44
CA GLU A 27 -7.85 1.80 -0.04
C GLU A 27 -6.43 1.33 0.31
N ALA A 28 -6.05 0.13 -0.11
CA ALA A 28 -4.69 -0.38 0.10
C ALA A 28 -3.64 0.44 -0.64
N GLU A 29 -3.96 0.95 -1.84
CA GLU A 29 -3.06 1.83 -2.58
C GLU A 29 -2.88 3.17 -1.85
N ARG A 30 -3.94 3.73 -1.28
CA ARG A 30 -3.84 4.90 -0.42
C ARG A 30 -2.95 4.59 0.80
N GLY A 31 -3.12 3.45 1.44
CA GLY A 31 -2.28 2.99 2.54
C GLY A 31 -0.82 2.85 2.15
N ARG A 32 -0.55 2.35 0.94
CA ARG A 32 0.80 2.28 0.39
C ARG A 32 1.45 3.66 0.29
N HIS A 33 0.72 4.65 -0.23
CA HIS A 33 1.23 6.02 -0.32
C HIS A 33 1.56 6.60 1.06
N VAL A 34 0.69 6.40 2.04
CA VAL A 34 0.95 6.83 3.42
C VAL A 34 2.18 6.12 3.99
N TYR A 35 2.26 4.80 3.81
CA TYR A 35 3.39 4.01 4.28
C TYR A 35 4.72 4.51 3.68
N VAL A 36 4.78 4.66 2.37
CA VAL A 36 6.00 5.11 1.68
C VAL A 36 6.44 6.50 2.14
N SER A 37 5.51 7.41 2.36
CA SER A 37 5.85 8.78 2.75
C SER A 37 6.12 8.96 4.25
N GLN A 38 5.50 8.15 5.12
CA GLN A 38 5.52 8.39 6.57
C GLN A 38 6.27 7.34 7.39
N CYS A 39 6.55 6.18 6.81
CA CYS A 39 7.05 5.04 7.57
C CYS A 39 8.46 4.57 7.15
N THR A 40 8.85 4.83 5.90
CA THR A 40 10.07 4.25 5.32
C THR A 40 11.36 4.92 5.75
N ALA A 41 11.32 5.97 6.54
CA ALA A 41 12.51 6.50 7.20
C ALA A 41 13.09 5.50 8.23
N CYS A 42 12.24 4.68 8.83
CA CYS A 42 12.61 3.72 9.86
C CYS A 42 12.30 2.26 9.47
N HIS A 43 11.23 2.04 8.73
CA HIS A 43 10.83 0.72 8.23
C HIS A 43 11.30 0.51 6.79
N ALA A 44 11.51 -0.73 6.38
CA ALA A 44 11.91 -1.03 5.01
C ALA A 44 10.82 -0.61 4.01
N PHE A 45 11.22 -0.30 2.78
CA PHE A 45 10.27 -0.02 1.70
C PHE A 45 9.32 -1.20 1.46
N ASP A 46 9.84 -2.43 1.53
CA ASP A 46 9.05 -3.65 1.60
C ASP A 46 8.67 -3.92 3.06
N PRO A 47 7.39 -3.81 3.44
CA PRO A 47 6.97 -3.97 4.83
C PRO A 47 7.15 -5.37 5.40
N SER A 48 7.41 -6.37 4.56
CA SER A 48 7.73 -7.74 4.99
C SER A 48 9.19 -7.91 5.47
N ARG A 49 10.01 -6.88 5.32
CA ARG A 49 11.41 -6.89 5.70
C ARG A 49 11.69 -5.95 6.87
N PRO A 50 12.65 -6.27 7.73
CA PRO A 50 13.10 -5.33 8.76
C PRO A 50 13.76 -4.11 8.13
N GLY A 51 13.49 -2.94 8.68
CA GLY A 51 14.12 -1.69 8.28
C GLY A 51 15.37 -1.37 9.09
N PRO A 52 16.00 -0.24 8.82
CA PRO A 52 17.21 0.16 9.54
C PRO A 52 16.96 0.47 11.02
N VAL A 53 15.75 0.88 11.38
CA VAL A 53 15.36 1.22 12.76
C VAL A 53 14.20 0.37 13.25
N GLY A 54 13.15 0.23 12.46
CA GLY A 54 11.94 -0.50 12.80
C GLY A 54 11.89 -1.92 12.24
N PRO A 55 11.08 -2.81 12.86
CA PRO A 55 10.93 -4.20 12.39
C PRO A 55 10.07 -4.27 11.13
N GLU A 56 9.97 -5.49 10.57
CA GLU A 56 8.95 -5.80 9.56
C GLU A 56 7.55 -5.63 10.17
N ILE A 57 6.64 -5.04 9.41
CA ILE A 57 5.29 -4.70 9.89
C ILE A 57 4.17 -5.22 9.02
N LYS A 58 4.48 -6.00 7.97
CA LYS A 58 3.44 -6.70 7.21
C LYS A 58 2.63 -7.60 8.12
N GLY A 59 1.32 -7.62 7.94
CA GLY A 59 0.40 -8.38 8.78
C GLY A 59 -0.01 -7.67 10.07
N SER A 60 0.40 -6.41 10.27
CA SER A 60 -0.03 -5.63 11.42
C SER A 60 -1.55 -5.46 11.46
N SER A 61 -2.15 -5.77 12.60
CA SER A 61 -3.59 -5.55 12.80
C SER A 61 -3.94 -4.07 12.87
N ARG A 62 -5.20 -3.75 12.59
CA ARG A 62 -5.71 -2.38 12.77
C ARG A 62 -5.50 -1.88 14.19
N GLU A 63 -5.75 -2.74 15.18
CA GLU A 63 -5.60 -2.40 16.60
C GLU A 63 -4.14 -2.07 16.95
N LEU A 64 -3.21 -2.84 16.43
CA LEU A 64 -1.78 -2.57 16.60
C LEU A 64 -1.38 -1.24 15.97
N LEU A 65 -1.83 -0.98 14.74
CA LEU A 65 -1.55 0.27 14.05
C LEU A 65 -2.13 1.46 14.79
N GLU A 66 -3.37 1.37 15.25
CA GLU A 66 -4.00 2.43 16.02
C GLU A 66 -3.23 2.72 17.32
N ALA A 67 -2.90 1.71 18.09
CA ALA A 67 -2.17 1.87 19.33
C ALA A 67 -0.76 2.41 19.10
N LYS A 68 0.01 1.79 18.20
CA LYS A 68 1.42 2.14 18.01
C LYS A 68 1.61 3.42 17.23
N VAL A 69 0.92 3.58 16.11
CA VAL A 69 1.07 4.77 15.26
C VAL A 69 0.52 6.02 15.94
N LEU A 70 -0.66 5.95 16.51
CA LEU A 70 -1.33 7.15 17.07
C LEU A 70 -0.85 7.50 18.48
N ARG A 71 -0.54 6.51 19.30
CA ARG A 71 -0.27 6.71 20.73
C ARG A 71 1.10 6.25 21.21
N GLY A 72 1.89 5.59 20.35
CA GLY A 72 3.18 5.03 20.75
C GLY A 72 3.05 3.88 21.76
N SER A 73 1.89 3.24 21.81
CA SER A 73 1.60 2.14 22.75
C SER A 73 1.33 0.83 22.01
N TYR A 74 1.08 -0.23 22.76
CA TYR A 74 0.73 -1.53 22.22
C TYR A 74 -0.62 -2.00 22.75
N PRO A 75 -1.38 -2.80 21.98
CA PRO A 75 -2.58 -3.45 22.50
C PRO A 75 -2.24 -4.36 23.69
N PRO A 76 -3.19 -4.59 24.62
CA PRO A 76 -2.98 -5.52 25.72
C PRO A 76 -2.53 -6.89 25.23
N GLY A 77 -1.50 -7.44 25.84
CA GLY A 77 -0.95 -8.77 25.49
C GLY A 77 -0.07 -8.82 24.24
N TYR A 78 0.10 -7.72 23.53
CA TYR A 78 1.01 -7.68 22.38
C TYR A 78 2.46 -7.72 22.85
N ARG A 79 3.25 -8.62 22.23
CA ARG A 79 4.70 -8.70 22.48
C ARG A 79 5.45 -7.90 21.41
N PRO A 80 6.11 -6.79 21.78
CA PRO A 80 6.90 -6.00 20.83
C PRO A 80 7.99 -6.83 20.15
N LYS A 81 8.16 -6.64 18.86
CA LYS A 81 9.23 -7.30 18.09
C LYS A 81 10.62 -6.76 18.46
N ARG A 82 10.69 -5.51 18.91
CA ARG A 82 11.93 -4.87 19.37
C ARG A 82 11.69 -4.14 20.69
N PRO A 83 12.69 -4.12 21.61
CA PRO A 83 12.54 -3.50 22.93
C PRO A 83 12.72 -1.97 22.92
N THR A 84 12.81 -1.35 21.75
CA THR A 84 13.02 0.10 21.62
C THR A 84 11.73 0.88 21.60
N THR A 85 11.78 2.14 22.03
CA THR A 85 10.65 3.08 22.04
C THR A 85 10.90 4.29 21.14
N VAL A 86 11.76 4.13 20.12
CA VAL A 86 12.21 5.23 19.26
C VAL A 86 11.16 5.69 18.24
N MET A 87 10.12 4.89 17.97
CA MET A 87 9.06 5.29 17.05
C MET A 87 8.17 6.37 17.68
N PRO A 88 8.17 7.60 17.13
CA PRO A 88 7.33 8.66 17.68
C PRO A 88 5.86 8.42 17.35
N PRO A 89 4.93 8.80 18.23
CA PRO A 89 3.51 8.82 17.90
C PRO A 89 3.22 9.79 16.75
N GLN A 90 2.27 9.40 15.88
CA GLN A 90 1.83 10.18 14.73
C GLN A 90 0.31 10.31 14.73
N PRO A 91 -0.27 11.07 15.67
CA PRO A 91 -1.73 11.18 15.81
C PRO A 91 -2.41 11.80 14.59
N GLN A 92 -1.68 12.55 13.77
CA GLN A 92 -2.19 13.10 12.52
C GLN A 92 -2.58 12.04 11.49
N LEU A 93 -2.14 10.80 11.66
CA LEU A 93 -2.46 9.68 10.77
C LEU A 93 -3.76 8.95 11.15
N ALA A 94 -4.56 9.48 12.07
CA ALA A 94 -5.77 8.81 12.53
C ALA A 94 -6.73 8.42 11.38
N ARG A 95 -6.84 9.25 10.36
CA ARG A 95 -7.69 8.99 9.19
C ARG A 95 -7.11 7.95 8.22
N ASP A 96 -5.86 7.58 8.40
CA ASP A 96 -5.12 6.71 7.49
C ASP A 96 -4.94 5.29 8.03
N ILE A 97 -5.38 5.02 9.25
CA ILE A 97 -5.18 3.71 9.90
C ILE A 97 -5.84 2.58 9.14
N ASP A 98 -7.08 2.75 8.67
CA ASP A 98 -7.78 1.72 7.89
C ASP A 98 -7.08 1.44 6.57
N ALA A 99 -6.60 2.48 5.90
CA ALA A 99 -5.85 2.36 4.66
C ALA A 99 -4.50 1.65 4.88
N LEU A 100 -3.78 2.01 5.93
CA LEU A 100 -2.54 1.32 6.33
C LEU A 100 -2.79 -0.15 6.62
N ALA A 101 -3.85 -0.47 7.37
CA ALA A 101 -4.22 -1.86 7.65
C ALA A 101 -4.53 -2.64 6.37
N ALA A 102 -5.23 -2.02 5.42
CA ALA A 102 -5.53 -2.64 4.12
C ALA A 102 -4.25 -2.92 3.31
N TYR A 103 -3.29 -2.03 3.35
CA TYR A 103 -2.02 -2.20 2.64
C TYR A 103 -1.11 -3.27 3.29
N LEU A 104 -1.06 -3.29 4.62
CA LEU A 104 -0.17 -4.18 5.39
C LEU A 104 -0.75 -5.59 5.62
N LYS A 105 -1.92 -5.86 5.12
CA LYS A 105 -2.64 -7.13 5.27
C LYS A 105 -1.90 -8.33 4.68
#